data_ea361f137a5f43282c7cd7ff8082a844
#
_entry.id   ea361f137a5f43282c7cd7ff8082a844
#
_cell.length_a   1.000
_cell.length_b   1.000
_cell.length_c   1.000
_cell.angle_alpha   90.00
_cell.angle_beta   90.00
_cell.angle_gamma   90.00
#
_symmetry.space_group_name_H-M   'P 1'
#
loop_
_entity.id
_entity.type
_entity.pdbx_description
1 polymer ?
#
loop_
_entity_poly.entity_id
_entity_poly.type
_entity_poly.pdbx_seq_one_letter_code
_entity_poly.pdbx_strand_id
1 'polypeptide(L)'
;ASYGALAVILGAFGAHALKEKLDAYQLEIFNKGVQYQFYHVAALFAVVLLSTKIQSKSLDFAGWFFTIGILFFSGSLYLLATRSLLGLDSITSIIGPITPIGGLCFIIGWILLAISFSKL
;
A
#
# COMPACT_ATOMS: atom_id res chain seq x y z
N ALA A 1 -2.96 -12.29 -1.51
CA ALA A 1 -3.64 -12.80 -0.31
C ALA A 1 -2.91 -12.40 0.99
N SER A 2 -1.59 -12.53 1.02
CA SER A 2 -0.78 -12.16 2.21
C SER A 2 -0.95 -10.71 2.60
N TYR A 3 -0.91 -9.81 1.63
CA TYR A 3 -1.12 -8.39 1.88
C TYR A 3 -2.53 -8.09 2.40
N GLY A 4 -3.53 -8.84 1.93
CA GLY A 4 -4.90 -8.71 2.41
C GLY A 4 -5.03 -9.15 3.86
N ALA A 5 -4.49 -10.31 4.21
CA ALA A 5 -4.47 -10.80 5.59
C ALA A 5 -3.75 -9.82 6.51
N LEU A 6 -2.59 -9.32 6.08
CA LEU A 6 -1.82 -8.35 6.84
C LEU A 6 -2.60 -7.04 7.03
N ALA A 7 -3.35 -6.59 6.03
CA ALA A 7 -4.17 -5.39 6.13
C ALA A 7 -5.27 -5.54 7.19
N VAL A 8 -5.89 -6.72 7.28
CA VAL A 8 -6.89 -6.99 8.33
C VAL A 8 -6.23 -6.97 9.71
N ILE A 9 -5.08 -7.62 9.86
CA ILE A 9 -4.35 -7.66 11.12
C ILE A 9 -3.97 -6.23 11.55
N LEU A 10 -3.39 -5.45 10.66
CA LEU A 10 -2.96 -4.08 10.96
C LEU A 10 -4.16 -3.17 11.22
N GLY A 11 -5.24 -3.32 10.49
CA GLY A 11 -6.47 -2.55 10.72
C GLY A 11 -7.05 -2.82 12.10
N ALA A 12 -7.13 -4.07 12.50
CA ALA A 12 -7.60 -4.45 13.83
C ALA A 12 -6.65 -3.95 14.92
N PHE A 13 -5.35 -4.10 14.71
CA PHE A 13 -4.33 -3.62 15.65
C PHE A 13 -4.43 -2.11 15.85
N GLY A 14 -4.59 -1.35 14.75
CA GLY A 14 -4.77 0.10 14.81
C GLY A 14 -6.02 0.50 15.59
N ALA A 15 -7.13 -0.21 15.36
CA ALA A 15 -8.39 0.10 16.01
C ALA A 15 -8.41 -0.21 17.53
N HIS A 16 -7.62 -1.17 17.97
CA HIS A 16 -7.65 -1.63 19.37
C HIS A 16 -6.39 -1.23 20.14
N ALA A 17 -5.22 -1.66 19.70
CA ALA A 17 -3.99 -1.45 20.45
C ALA A 17 -3.40 -0.05 20.27
N LEU A 18 -3.44 0.50 19.08
CA LEU A 18 -2.82 1.79 18.77
C LEU A 18 -3.72 2.98 19.05
N LYS A 19 -5.02 2.78 19.14
CA LYS A 19 -5.99 3.87 19.34
C LYS A 19 -5.67 4.72 20.59
N GLU A 20 -5.18 4.09 21.63
CA GLU A 20 -4.84 4.77 22.90
C GLU A 20 -3.40 5.30 22.90
N LYS A 21 -2.53 4.82 22.01
CA LYS A 21 -1.10 5.15 22.00
C LYS A 21 -0.72 6.20 20.98
N LEU A 22 -1.55 6.39 19.95
CA LEU A 22 -1.34 7.37 18.90
C LEU A 22 -2.33 8.52 19.04
N ASP A 23 -1.90 9.73 18.71
CA ASP A 23 -2.83 10.86 18.59
C ASP A 23 -3.74 10.67 17.36
N ALA A 24 -4.74 11.55 17.22
CA ALA A 24 -5.71 11.46 16.14
C ALA A 24 -5.05 11.55 14.76
N TYR A 25 -4.04 12.40 14.62
CA TYR A 25 -3.32 12.59 13.35
C TYR A 25 -2.50 11.35 12.98
N GLN A 26 -1.77 10.79 13.95
CA GLN A 26 -0.96 9.57 13.72
C GLN A 26 -1.86 8.36 13.39
N LEU A 27 -2.98 8.24 14.09
CA LEU A 27 -3.94 7.16 13.83
C LEU A 27 -4.54 7.28 12.43
N GLU A 28 -4.82 8.50 11.96
CA GLU A 28 -5.31 8.75 10.61
C GLU A 28 -4.28 8.31 9.56
N ILE A 29 -3.00 8.63 9.77
CA ILE A 29 -1.91 8.20 8.88
C ILE A 29 -1.84 6.67 8.83
N PHE A 30 -1.92 6.00 9.97
CA PHE A 30 -1.90 4.54 10.04
C PHE A 30 -3.08 3.94 9.27
N ASN A 31 -4.28 4.45 9.50
CA ASN A 31 -5.49 3.96 8.84
C ASN A 31 -5.46 4.22 7.33
N LYS A 32 -4.84 5.31 6.89
CA LYS A 32 -4.65 5.57 5.46
C LYS A 32 -3.74 4.52 4.83
N GLY A 33 -2.70 4.09 5.53
CA GLY A 33 -1.86 2.97 5.09
C GLY A 33 -2.67 1.68 4.91
N VAL A 34 -3.52 1.34 5.88
CA VAL A 34 -4.40 0.17 5.81
C VAL A 34 -5.37 0.27 4.64
N GLN A 35 -6.01 1.42 4.49
CA GLN A 35 -6.99 1.67 3.45
C GLN A 35 -6.40 1.52 2.04
N TYR A 36 -5.25 2.13 1.81
CA TYR A 36 -4.57 2.04 0.51
C TYR A 36 -4.03 0.63 0.25
N GLN A 37 -3.64 -0.08 1.30
CA GLN A 37 -3.26 -1.49 1.17
C GLN A 37 -4.44 -2.32 0.67
N PHE A 38 -5.63 -2.15 1.24
CA PHE A 38 -6.84 -2.85 0.77
C PHE A 38 -7.20 -2.48 -0.67
N TYR A 39 -7.16 -1.21 -1.04
CA TYR A 39 -7.49 -0.79 -2.40
C TYR A 39 -6.60 -1.49 -3.42
N HIS A 40 -5.31 -1.61 -3.11
CA HIS A 40 -4.35 -2.16 -4.05
C HIS A 40 -4.24 -3.69 -3.96
N VAL A 41 -4.69 -4.30 -2.89
CA VAL A 41 -4.96 -5.74 -2.86
C VAL A 41 -6.06 -6.09 -3.86
N ALA A 42 -7.13 -5.29 -3.91
CA ALA A 42 -8.19 -5.46 -4.90
C ALA A 42 -7.64 -5.31 -6.34
N ALA A 43 -6.76 -4.33 -6.55
CA ALA A 43 -6.10 -4.15 -7.85
C ALA A 43 -5.24 -5.36 -8.23
N LEU A 44 -4.52 -5.95 -7.27
CA LEU A 44 -3.74 -7.17 -7.50
C LEU A 44 -4.63 -8.37 -7.87
N PHE A 45 -5.80 -8.50 -7.26
CA PHE A 45 -6.76 -9.52 -7.69
C PHE A 45 -7.20 -9.29 -9.13
N ALA A 46 -7.45 -8.05 -9.53
CA ALA A 46 -7.78 -7.74 -10.92
C ALA A 46 -6.66 -8.15 -11.87
N VAL A 47 -5.39 -7.89 -11.50
CA VAL A 47 -4.22 -8.31 -12.29
C VAL A 47 -4.22 -9.84 -12.45
N VAL A 48 -4.39 -10.58 -11.36
CA VAL A 48 -4.36 -12.04 -11.39
C VAL A 48 -5.50 -12.59 -12.26
N LEU A 49 -6.71 -12.08 -12.10
CA LEU A 49 -7.85 -12.53 -12.88
C LEU A 49 -7.68 -12.21 -14.37
N LEU A 50 -7.20 -11.02 -14.68
CA LEU A 50 -6.98 -10.62 -16.07
C LEU A 50 -5.87 -11.46 -16.72
N SER A 51 -4.86 -11.87 -15.93
CA SER A 51 -3.76 -12.71 -16.43
C SER A 51 -4.22 -14.09 -16.91
N THR A 52 -5.41 -14.53 -16.50
CA THR A 52 -6.01 -15.78 -17.00
C THR A 52 -6.57 -15.63 -18.40
N LYS A 53 -6.76 -14.40 -18.88
CA LYS A 53 -7.38 -14.09 -20.17
C LYS A 53 -6.38 -13.58 -21.20
N ILE A 54 -5.39 -12.84 -20.76
CA ILE A 54 -4.40 -12.20 -21.64
C ILE A 54 -3.00 -12.37 -21.09
N GLN A 55 -2.01 -12.39 -21.98
CA GLN A 55 -0.61 -12.26 -21.63
C GLN A 55 -0.12 -10.88 -22.07
N SER A 56 0.44 -10.11 -21.14
CA SER A 56 0.84 -8.75 -21.39
C SER A 56 1.94 -8.34 -20.42
N LYS A 57 3.00 -7.74 -20.96
CA LYS A 57 4.08 -7.18 -20.12
C LYS A 57 3.55 -6.02 -19.27
N SER A 58 2.64 -5.20 -19.80
CA SER A 58 2.05 -4.12 -19.04
C SER A 58 1.26 -4.65 -17.84
N LEU A 59 0.58 -5.79 -17.99
CA LEU A 59 -0.12 -6.43 -16.88
C LEU A 59 0.83 -6.95 -15.82
N ASP A 60 1.93 -7.59 -16.24
CA ASP A 60 2.95 -8.07 -15.30
C ASP A 60 3.59 -6.93 -14.52
N PHE A 61 3.94 -5.85 -15.21
CA PHE A 61 4.48 -4.66 -14.56
C PHE A 61 3.47 -3.99 -13.63
N ALA A 62 2.19 -3.95 -14.00
CA ALA A 62 1.15 -3.44 -13.12
C ALA A 62 1.16 -4.17 -11.78
N GLY A 63 1.23 -5.50 -11.80
CA GLY A 63 1.31 -6.32 -10.60
C GLY A 63 2.52 -5.97 -9.74
N TRP A 64 3.68 -5.81 -10.34
CA TRP A 64 4.90 -5.43 -9.63
C TRP A 64 4.80 -4.02 -9.05
N PHE A 65 4.28 -3.06 -9.80
CA PHE A 65 4.12 -1.69 -9.28
C PHE A 65 3.14 -1.62 -8.13
N PHE A 66 2.03 -2.37 -8.16
CA PHE A 66 1.12 -2.44 -7.03
C PHE A 66 1.79 -3.08 -5.81
N THR A 67 2.53 -4.16 -6.00
CA THR A 67 3.23 -4.86 -4.91
C THR A 67 4.25 -3.95 -4.24
N ILE A 68 5.09 -3.30 -5.02
CA ILE A 68 6.12 -2.38 -4.52
C ILE A 68 5.45 -1.13 -3.93
N GLY A 69 4.39 -0.64 -4.57
CA GLY A 69 3.64 0.50 -4.09
C GLY A 69 3.03 0.28 -2.71
N ILE A 70 2.47 -0.89 -2.45
CA ILE A 70 1.97 -1.24 -1.11
C ILE A 70 3.11 -1.19 -0.10
N LEU A 71 4.25 -1.79 -0.42
CA LEU A 71 5.39 -1.80 0.48
C LEU A 71 5.88 -0.39 0.80
N PHE A 72 6.05 0.46 -0.21
CA PHE A 72 6.61 1.80 -0.02
C PHE A 72 5.58 2.80 0.50
N PHE A 73 4.35 2.77 0.01
CA PHE A 73 3.31 3.71 0.45
C PHE A 73 2.76 3.32 1.82
N SER A 74 2.12 2.16 1.91
CA SER A 74 1.50 1.72 3.16
C SER A 74 2.55 1.43 4.22
N GLY A 75 3.64 0.78 3.87
CA GLY A 75 4.73 0.49 4.80
C GLY A 75 5.33 1.76 5.39
N SER A 76 5.58 2.80 4.58
CA SER A 76 6.11 4.07 5.09
C SER A 76 5.10 4.78 6.00
N LEU A 77 3.81 4.72 5.68
CA LEU A 77 2.78 5.33 6.53
C LEU A 77 2.68 4.62 7.89
N TYR A 78 2.83 3.30 7.93
CA TYR A 78 2.87 2.57 9.19
C TYR A 78 4.07 3.00 10.05
N LEU A 79 5.23 3.14 9.45
CA LEU A 79 6.42 3.60 10.15
C LEU A 79 6.29 5.04 10.62
N LEU A 80 5.78 5.93 9.78
CA LEU A 80 5.57 7.34 10.14
C LEU A 80 4.54 7.49 11.26
N ALA A 81 3.45 6.74 11.20
CA ALA A 81 2.40 6.81 12.21
C ALA A 81 2.88 6.33 13.58
N THR A 82 3.77 5.34 13.61
CA THR A 82 4.27 4.73 14.85
C THR A 82 5.69 5.18 15.21
N ARG A 83 6.23 6.19 14.53
CA ARG A 83 7.62 6.62 14.70
C ARG A 83 8.01 6.93 16.15
N SER A 84 7.12 7.56 16.89
CA SER A 84 7.39 7.89 18.29
C SER A 84 7.43 6.66 19.18
N LEU A 85 6.60 5.66 18.90
CA LEU A 85 6.57 4.40 19.65
C LEU A 85 7.79 3.53 19.36
N LEU A 86 8.33 3.63 18.13
CA LEU A 86 9.45 2.81 17.67
C LEU A 86 10.81 3.53 17.78
N GLY A 87 10.82 4.77 18.26
CA GLY A 87 12.05 5.56 18.36
C GLY A 87 12.64 5.95 16.99
N LEU A 88 11.79 6.15 15.99
CA LEU A 88 12.20 6.42 14.61
C LEU A 88 12.09 7.90 14.21
N ASP A 89 11.89 8.81 15.17
CA ASP A 89 11.74 10.24 14.86
C ASP A 89 12.95 10.81 14.11
N SER A 90 14.14 10.31 14.40
CA SER A 90 15.39 10.77 13.77
C SER A 90 15.49 10.42 12.28
N ILE A 91 14.76 9.41 11.80
CA ILE A 91 14.80 8.97 10.40
C ILE A 91 13.55 9.35 9.60
N THR A 92 12.69 10.20 10.17
CA THR A 92 11.47 10.68 9.50
C THR A 92 11.79 11.35 8.16
N SER A 93 12.91 12.07 8.07
CA SER A 93 13.36 12.73 6.83
C SER A 93 13.71 11.73 5.73
N ILE A 94 14.04 10.48 6.08
CA ILE A 94 14.31 9.38 5.13
C ILE A 94 13.02 8.67 4.75
N ILE A 95 12.16 8.41 5.73
CA ILE A 95 10.89 7.67 5.53
C ILE A 95 9.87 8.51 4.75
N GLY A 96 9.79 9.82 5.05
CA GLY A 96 8.82 10.71 4.42
C GLY A 96 8.82 10.67 2.89
N PRO A 97 9.98 10.81 2.23
CA PRO A 97 10.05 10.77 0.77
C PRO A 97 9.69 9.43 0.14
N ILE A 98 9.72 8.34 0.90
CA ILE A 98 9.36 7.00 0.40
C ILE A 98 7.86 6.92 0.08
N THR A 99 7.02 7.61 0.85
CA THR A 99 5.56 7.62 0.65
C THR A 99 5.16 8.11 -0.75
N PRO A 100 5.62 9.30 -1.23
CA PRO A 100 5.30 9.73 -2.59
C PRO A 100 5.83 8.80 -3.67
N ILE A 101 6.98 8.16 -3.45
CA ILE A 101 7.51 7.17 -4.39
C ILE A 101 6.56 5.98 -4.50
N GLY A 102 6.04 5.50 -3.37
CA GLY A 102 5.02 4.45 -3.36
C GLY A 102 3.74 4.87 -4.05
N GLY A 103 3.29 6.11 -3.83
CA GLY A 103 2.15 6.68 -4.52
C GLY A 103 2.33 6.73 -6.03
N LEU A 104 3.52 7.13 -6.49
CA LEU A 104 3.85 7.11 -7.91
C LEU A 104 3.79 5.69 -8.47
N CYS A 105 4.28 4.70 -7.74
CA CYS A 105 4.16 3.28 -8.13
C CYS A 105 2.70 2.88 -8.32
N PHE A 106 1.81 3.30 -7.44
CA PHE A 106 0.38 3.05 -7.59
C PHE A 106 -0.18 3.67 -8.87
N ILE A 107 0.14 4.92 -9.13
CA ILE A 107 -0.33 5.63 -10.33
C ILE A 107 0.14 4.88 -11.59
N ILE A 108 1.40 4.53 -11.67
CA ILE A 108 1.96 3.79 -12.79
C ILE A 108 1.26 2.42 -12.92
N GLY A 109 1.04 1.73 -11.81
CA GLY A 109 0.32 0.46 -11.80
C GLY A 109 -1.07 0.56 -12.41
N TRP A 110 -1.84 1.58 -12.02
CA TRP A 110 -3.18 1.81 -12.56
C TRP A 110 -3.16 2.13 -14.05
N ILE A 111 -2.20 2.94 -14.51
CA ILE A 111 -2.05 3.25 -15.93
C ILE A 111 -1.74 1.97 -16.73
N LEU A 112 -0.81 1.16 -16.24
CA LEU A 112 -0.44 -0.10 -16.89
C LEU A 112 -1.61 -1.09 -16.92
N LEU A 113 -2.39 -1.14 -15.84
CA LEU A 113 -3.59 -1.97 -15.79
C LEU A 113 -4.61 -1.50 -16.84
N ALA A 114 -4.84 -0.20 -16.94
CA ALA A 114 -5.74 0.37 -17.94
C ALA A 114 -5.28 0.02 -19.37
N ILE A 115 -3.99 0.14 -19.64
CA ILE A 115 -3.42 -0.25 -20.94
C ILE A 115 -3.68 -1.74 -21.20
N SER A 116 -3.54 -2.58 -20.19
CA SER A 116 -3.75 -4.03 -20.32
C SER A 116 -5.19 -4.37 -20.70
N PHE A 117 -6.18 -3.62 -20.20
CA PHE A 117 -7.58 -3.83 -20.55
C PHE A 117 -7.85 -3.63 -22.05
N SER A 118 -7.08 -2.81 -22.73
CA SER A 118 -7.23 -2.61 -24.17
C SER A 118 -6.91 -3.86 -24.99
N LYS A 119 -6.30 -4.87 -24.37
CA LYS A 119 -5.90 -6.13 -25.01
C LYS A 119 -6.91 -7.25 -24.82
N LEU A 120 -8.00 -6.98 -24.16
CA LEU A 120 -9.08 -7.96 -23.98
C LEU A 120 -9.82 -8.28 -25.28
#